data_5ac4b816ef5995eb848974beb469e89d
#
_entry.id   5ac4b816ef5995eb848974beb469e89d
#
_cell.length_a   1.000
_cell.length_b   1.000
_cell.length_c   1.000
_cell.angle_alpha   90.00
_cell.angle_beta   90.00
_cell.angle_gamma   90.00
#
_symmetry.space_group_name_H-M   'P 1'
#
loop_
_entity.id
_entity.type
_entity.pdbx_description
1 polymer ?
#
loop_
_entity_poly.entity_id
_entity_poly.type
_entity_poly.pdbx_seq_one_letter_code
_entity_poly.pdbx_strand_id
1 'polypeptide(L)'
;DDFLMNINKLEKAISKKTKVLIPVHLYGQSCNMKKIIKIAKKYKLKIIEDCAQAQGAKFMNKNIGTFGITGCFSFYPTKILGAYGDGGFVTTNSKKIFQKIKRLRFYGMEQSDSSKWWNKRYYAVENGTNSRMSEIQASILNIKIKYLNQNIKRRREIAKMYNDGIKNPCIIKPIENKNNLHVYHL
;
A
#
# COMPACT_ATOMS: atom_id res chain seq x y z
N ASP A 1 -7.56 -13.02 16.24
CA ASP A 1 -7.84 -12.83 14.82
C ASP A 1 -7.48 -11.40 14.43
N ASP A 2 -6.54 -11.31 13.49
CA ASP A 2 -5.93 -10.05 13.06
C ASP A 2 -6.39 -9.60 11.66
N PHE A 3 -7.34 -10.36 11.05
CA PHE A 3 -7.91 -10.15 9.72
C PHE A 3 -6.89 -10.11 8.57
N LEU A 4 -5.66 -10.54 8.81
CA LEU A 4 -4.58 -10.54 7.84
C LEU A 4 -4.47 -11.87 7.09
N MET A 5 -3.64 -11.89 6.05
CA MET A 5 -3.36 -13.10 5.28
C MET A 5 -2.89 -14.24 6.20
N ASN A 6 -3.62 -15.35 6.22
CA ASN A 6 -3.29 -16.51 7.05
C ASN A 6 -2.05 -17.23 6.50
N ILE A 7 -0.91 -17.00 7.16
CA ILE A 7 0.38 -17.54 6.73
C ILE A 7 0.44 -19.07 6.76
N ASN A 8 -0.29 -19.69 7.70
CA ASN A 8 -0.28 -21.16 7.83
C ASN A 8 -1.04 -21.85 6.68
N LYS A 9 -1.97 -21.13 6.03
CA LYS A 9 -2.72 -21.63 4.87
C LYS A 9 -2.10 -21.19 3.54
N LEU A 10 -1.18 -20.20 3.55
CA LEU A 10 -0.67 -19.59 2.33
C LEU A 10 0.06 -20.58 1.42
N GLU A 11 0.95 -21.43 1.97
CA GLU A 11 1.69 -22.41 1.14
C GLU A 11 0.77 -23.43 0.49
N LYS A 12 -0.30 -23.85 1.16
CA LYS A 12 -1.29 -24.79 0.62
C LYS A 12 -2.10 -24.21 -0.54
N ALA A 13 -2.25 -22.89 -0.59
CA ALA A 13 -2.96 -22.17 -1.65
C ALA A 13 -2.08 -21.92 -2.90
N ILE A 14 -0.77 -22.14 -2.83
CA ILE A 14 0.15 -21.94 -3.95
C ILE A 14 0.05 -23.12 -4.92
N SER A 15 -0.11 -22.81 -6.20
CA SER A 15 -0.13 -23.79 -7.29
C SER A 15 0.91 -23.43 -8.37
N LYS A 16 1.09 -24.28 -9.37
CA LYS A 16 1.94 -24.02 -10.55
C LYS A 16 1.50 -22.74 -11.33
N LYS A 17 0.25 -22.33 -11.19
CA LYS A 17 -0.30 -21.13 -11.83
C LYS A 17 -0.05 -19.85 -11.02
N THR A 18 0.28 -19.96 -9.74
CA THR A 18 0.54 -18.80 -8.87
C THR A 18 1.80 -18.07 -9.33
N LYS A 19 1.71 -16.76 -9.54
CA LYS A 19 2.83 -15.90 -9.96
C LYS A 19 3.11 -14.77 -8.97
N VAL A 20 2.09 -14.33 -8.26
CA VAL A 20 2.14 -13.15 -7.39
C VAL A 20 1.41 -13.43 -6.09
N LEU A 21 1.93 -12.92 -4.98
CA LEU A 21 1.24 -12.78 -3.71
C LEU A 21 0.85 -11.32 -3.53
N ILE A 22 -0.39 -11.08 -3.09
CA ILE A 22 -0.89 -9.73 -2.80
C ILE A 22 -1.32 -9.68 -1.33
N PRO A 23 -0.38 -9.46 -0.39
CA PRO A 23 -0.73 -9.24 1.01
C PRO A 23 -1.44 -7.90 1.15
N VAL A 24 -2.63 -7.91 1.74
CA VAL A 24 -3.39 -6.72 2.09
C VAL A 24 -3.09 -6.36 3.54
N HIS A 25 -2.57 -5.18 3.79
CA HIS A 25 -2.33 -4.62 5.12
C HIS A 25 -3.63 -4.04 5.68
N LEU A 26 -4.57 -4.95 5.93
CA LEU A 26 -5.96 -4.60 6.23
C LEU A 26 -6.06 -3.82 7.54
N TYR A 27 -6.98 -2.87 7.59
CA TYR A 27 -7.28 -1.99 8.74
C TYR A 27 -6.09 -1.18 9.27
N GLY A 28 -4.96 -1.19 8.55
CA GLY A 28 -3.79 -0.40 8.95
C GLY A 28 -2.74 -1.19 9.72
N GLN A 29 -2.82 -2.53 9.70
CA GLN A 29 -1.82 -3.43 10.27
C GLN A 29 -1.07 -4.20 9.19
N SER A 30 0.25 -4.31 9.31
CA SER A 30 1.05 -5.08 8.36
C SER A 30 0.82 -6.58 8.47
N CYS A 31 0.70 -7.26 7.34
CA CYS A 31 0.90 -8.70 7.28
C CYS A 31 2.30 -9.10 7.79
N ASN A 32 2.49 -10.37 8.17
CA ASN A 32 3.79 -10.87 8.54
C ASN A 32 4.73 -10.99 7.32
N MET A 33 5.31 -9.84 6.93
CA MET A 33 6.13 -9.74 5.73
C MET A 33 7.37 -10.63 5.76
N LYS A 34 7.95 -10.89 6.95
CA LYS A 34 9.09 -11.81 7.11
C LYS A 34 8.75 -13.21 6.60
N LYS A 35 7.61 -13.74 7.02
CA LYS A 35 7.14 -15.09 6.60
C LYS A 35 6.70 -15.08 5.13
N ILE A 36 5.97 -14.06 4.68
CA ILE A 36 5.52 -13.93 3.28
C ILE A 36 6.72 -13.90 2.32
N ILE A 37 7.73 -13.12 2.62
CA ILE A 37 8.97 -13.03 1.81
C ILE A 37 9.68 -14.39 1.74
N LYS A 38 9.76 -15.12 2.87
CA LYS A 38 10.37 -16.46 2.89
C LYS A 38 9.62 -17.41 1.96
N ILE A 39 8.29 -17.42 2.00
CA ILE A 39 7.45 -18.24 1.13
C ILE A 39 7.58 -17.80 -0.33
N ALA A 40 7.49 -16.51 -0.60
CA ALA A 40 7.63 -15.98 -1.96
C ALA A 40 8.97 -16.36 -2.61
N LYS A 41 10.07 -16.28 -1.85
CA LYS A 41 11.41 -16.72 -2.32
C LYS A 41 11.43 -18.22 -2.63
N LYS A 42 10.89 -19.06 -1.75
CA LYS A 42 10.82 -20.54 -1.93
C LYS A 42 10.11 -20.90 -3.23
N TYR A 43 9.02 -20.22 -3.55
CA TYR A 43 8.18 -20.50 -4.72
C TYR A 43 8.45 -19.58 -5.92
N LYS A 44 9.51 -18.74 -5.85
CA LYS A 44 9.90 -17.77 -6.91
C LYS A 44 8.75 -16.82 -7.30
N LEU A 45 7.91 -16.44 -6.33
CA LEU A 45 6.77 -15.55 -6.51
C LEU A 45 7.18 -14.08 -6.34
N LYS A 46 6.43 -13.19 -6.99
CA LYS A 46 6.51 -11.75 -6.75
C LYS A 46 5.56 -11.34 -5.64
N ILE A 47 5.86 -10.21 -4.98
CA ILE A 47 4.98 -9.63 -3.95
C ILE A 47 4.57 -8.25 -4.39
N ILE A 48 3.27 -7.97 -4.40
CA ILE A 48 2.69 -6.64 -4.54
C ILE A 48 1.97 -6.34 -3.23
N GLU A 49 2.40 -5.31 -2.50
CA GLU A 49 1.77 -4.96 -1.23
C GLU A 49 0.53 -4.09 -1.49
N ASP A 50 -0.63 -4.50 -0.99
CA ASP A 50 -1.81 -3.62 -0.91
C ASP A 50 -1.74 -2.85 0.41
N CYS A 51 -1.39 -1.58 0.29
CA CYS A 51 -1.21 -0.64 1.38
C CYS A 51 -2.36 0.39 1.46
N ALA A 52 -3.48 0.13 0.76
CA ALA A 52 -4.57 1.08 0.63
C ALA A 52 -5.17 1.55 1.96
N GLN A 53 -5.03 0.77 3.02
CA GLN A 53 -5.54 1.11 4.36
C GLN A 53 -4.43 1.35 5.40
N ALA A 54 -3.18 1.44 4.99
CA ALA A 54 -2.07 1.33 5.94
C ALA A 54 -0.98 2.41 5.73
N GLN A 55 -1.38 3.62 5.34
CA GLN A 55 -0.45 4.75 5.21
C GLN A 55 0.22 5.04 6.56
N GLY A 56 1.55 4.96 6.59
CA GLY A 56 2.36 5.16 7.79
C GLY A 56 2.56 3.93 8.66
N ALA A 57 1.92 2.79 8.34
CA ALA A 57 2.15 1.53 9.06
C ALA A 57 3.58 1.00 8.83
N LYS A 58 4.08 0.27 9.84
CA LYS A 58 5.43 -0.32 9.80
C LYS A 58 5.41 -1.78 10.23
N PHE A 59 6.34 -2.55 9.69
CA PHE A 59 6.69 -3.87 10.15
C PHE A 59 8.18 -3.93 10.46
N MET A 60 8.55 -4.33 11.70
CA MET A 60 9.94 -4.33 12.15
C MET A 60 10.66 -3.00 11.88
N ASN A 61 10.02 -1.88 12.20
CA ASN A 61 10.47 -0.49 12.00
C ASN A 61 10.66 -0.07 10.53
N LYS A 62 10.34 -0.92 9.55
CA LYS A 62 10.39 -0.60 8.14
C LYS A 62 8.98 -0.28 7.61
N ASN A 63 8.85 0.78 6.80
CA ASN A 63 7.56 1.16 6.23
C ASN A 63 7.03 0.05 5.31
N ILE A 64 5.72 -0.22 5.40
CA ILE A 64 5.04 -1.08 4.44
C ILE A 64 5.08 -0.45 3.04
N GLY A 65 4.82 -1.26 2.00
CA GLY A 65 4.97 -0.83 0.61
C GLY A 65 6.43 -0.79 0.12
N THR A 66 7.38 -1.30 0.95
CA THR A 66 8.80 -1.36 0.60
C THR A 66 9.38 -2.77 0.67
N PHE A 67 8.56 -3.77 0.92
CA PHE A 67 8.95 -5.17 1.05
C PHE A 67 8.79 -5.95 -0.26
N GLY A 68 7.76 -5.62 -1.03
CA GLY A 68 7.48 -6.24 -2.33
C GLY A 68 8.19 -5.55 -3.51
N ILE A 69 7.85 -6.00 -4.71
CA ILE A 69 8.32 -5.33 -5.95
C ILE A 69 7.62 -3.97 -6.15
N THR A 70 6.37 -3.85 -5.63
CA THR A 70 5.60 -2.62 -5.55
C THR A 70 4.79 -2.60 -4.27
N GLY A 71 4.49 -1.38 -3.76
CA GLY A 71 3.46 -1.10 -2.77
C GLY A 71 2.44 -0.15 -3.37
N CYS A 72 1.16 -0.47 -3.21
CA CYS A 72 0.04 0.29 -3.79
C CYS A 72 -0.75 0.97 -2.67
N PHE A 73 -0.89 2.29 -2.74
CA PHE A 73 -1.57 3.12 -1.75
C PHE A 73 -2.79 3.81 -2.36
N SER A 74 -3.84 3.95 -1.58
CA SER A 74 -5.04 4.71 -1.93
C SER A 74 -5.06 6.03 -1.15
N PHE A 75 -5.44 7.10 -1.82
CA PHE A 75 -5.72 8.40 -1.20
C PHE A 75 -7.21 8.76 -1.28
N TYR A 76 -8.09 7.76 -1.43
CA TYR A 76 -9.52 7.97 -1.33
C TYR A 76 -9.87 8.76 -0.06
N PRO A 77 -10.85 9.65 -0.05
CA PRO A 77 -11.10 10.61 1.04
C PRO A 77 -11.19 10.02 2.45
N THR A 78 -11.70 8.79 2.60
CA THR A 78 -11.83 8.11 3.90
C THR A 78 -10.52 7.52 4.43
N LYS A 79 -9.44 7.53 3.64
CA LYS A 79 -8.14 6.98 4.06
C LYS A 79 -7.48 7.88 5.10
N ILE A 80 -6.56 7.30 5.90
CA ILE A 80 -5.80 8.04 6.94
C ILE A 80 -5.11 9.26 6.33
N LEU A 81 -4.51 9.08 5.16
CA LEU A 81 -4.02 10.14 4.30
C LEU A 81 -4.93 10.19 3.07
N GLY A 82 -6.13 10.77 3.20
CA GLY A 82 -7.10 10.91 2.12
C GLY A 82 -7.00 12.27 1.45
N ALA A 83 -7.12 12.30 0.13
CA ALA A 83 -7.37 13.51 -0.66
C ALA A 83 -8.84 13.95 -0.54
N TYR A 84 -9.28 14.91 -1.34
CA TYR A 84 -10.69 15.32 -1.45
C TYR A 84 -11.35 14.78 -2.73
N GLY A 85 -10.81 13.72 -3.28
CA GLY A 85 -11.25 12.98 -4.45
C GLY A 85 -10.37 11.75 -4.63
N ASP A 86 -10.47 11.10 -5.78
CA ASP A 86 -9.65 9.93 -6.08
C ASP A 86 -8.17 10.27 -6.18
N GLY A 87 -7.36 9.37 -5.68
CA GLY A 87 -5.91 9.46 -5.75
C GLY A 87 -5.27 8.15 -5.34
N GLY A 88 -4.04 7.94 -5.79
CA GLY A 88 -3.25 6.77 -5.43
C GLY A 88 -1.78 6.99 -5.69
N PHE A 89 -1.00 6.06 -5.18
CA PHE A 89 0.45 6.13 -5.20
C PHE A 89 1.04 4.73 -5.26
N VAL A 90 2.10 4.55 -6.03
CA VAL A 90 2.83 3.28 -6.14
C VAL A 90 4.29 3.49 -5.79
N THR A 91 4.81 2.65 -4.89
CA THR A 91 6.24 2.58 -4.59
C THR A 91 6.90 1.42 -5.31
N THR A 92 8.14 1.60 -5.73
CA THR A 92 8.99 0.52 -6.25
C THR A 92 10.47 0.90 -6.16
N ASN A 93 11.34 -0.09 -5.93
CA ASN A 93 12.79 0.06 -6.01
C ASN A 93 13.33 -0.34 -7.41
N SER A 94 12.47 -0.74 -8.35
CA SER A 94 12.85 -1.16 -9.70
C SER A 94 12.67 -0.03 -10.70
N LYS A 95 13.78 0.48 -11.26
CA LYS A 95 13.75 1.47 -12.35
C LYS A 95 12.89 1.01 -13.53
N LYS A 96 12.95 -0.28 -13.89
CA LYS A 96 12.15 -0.88 -14.98
C LYS A 96 10.65 -0.79 -14.68
N ILE A 97 10.22 -1.15 -13.46
CA ILE A 97 8.82 -1.09 -13.03
C ILE A 97 8.37 0.37 -12.96
N PHE A 98 9.18 1.27 -12.39
CA PHE A 98 8.89 2.69 -12.34
C PHE A 98 8.62 3.26 -13.74
N GLN A 99 9.49 3.01 -14.72
CA GLN A 99 9.30 3.47 -16.09
C GLN A 99 8.02 2.90 -16.72
N LYS A 100 7.77 1.61 -16.49
CA LYS A 100 6.53 0.98 -16.99
C LYS A 100 5.29 1.61 -16.39
N ILE A 101 5.24 1.80 -15.08
CA ILE A 101 4.09 2.43 -14.39
C ILE A 101 3.91 3.88 -14.86
N LYS A 102 5.01 4.62 -15.03
CA LYS A 102 4.99 5.99 -15.55
C LYS A 102 4.33 6.07 -16.92
N ARG A 103 4.59 5.11 -17.82
CA ARG A 103 3.92 5.02 -19.13
C ARG A 103 2.46 4.59 -18.99
N LEU A 104 2.20 3.50 -18.28
CA LEU A 104 0.84 2.95 -18.15
C LEU A 104 -0.16 3.97 -17.59
N ARG A 105 0.24 4.77 -16.57
CA ARG A 105 -0.62 5.80 -16.00
C ARG A 105 -0.90 6.97 -16.93
N PHE A 106 -0.16 7.08 -18.03
CA PHE A 106 -0.28 8.14 -19.02
C PHE A 106 -0.51 7.56 -20.43
N TYR A 107 -1.63 6.88 -20.60
CA TYR A 107 -2.09 6.31 -21.88
C TYR A 107 -1.10 5.35 -22.58
N GLY A 108 -0.12 4.78 -21.87
CA GLY A 108 0.93 3.97 -22.47
C GLY A 108 1.97 4.75 -23.30
N MET A 109 1.99 6.06 -23.17
CA MET A 109 2.88 6.94 -23.94
C MET A 109 4.29 6.99 -23.34
N GLU A 110 5.30 7.06 -24.19
CA GLU A 110 6.66 7.41 -23.75
C GLU A 110 6.75 8.90 -23.44
N GLN A 111 7.19 9.20 -22.22
CA GLN A 111 7.58 10.56 -21.84
C GLN A 111 9.08 10.68 -22.09
N SER A 112 9.48 11.25 -23.24
CA SER A 112 10.89 11.52 -23.53
C SER A 112 11.25 12.94 -23.09
N ASP A 113 12.37 13.09 -22.37
CA ASP A 113 12.97 14.39 -22.04
C ASP A 113 13.74 15.02 -23.23
N SER A 114 13.56 14.46 -24.43
CA SER A 114 14.32 14.92 -25.62
C SER A 114 13.75 16.21 -26.19
N SER A 115 14.63 17.05 -26.70
CA SER A 115 14.31 18.29 -27.44
C SER A 115 13.38 18.08 -28.64
N LYS A 116 13.14 16.84 -29.03
CA LYS A 116 12.22 16.42 -30.11
C LYS A 116 10.92 15.83 -29.55
N TRP A 117 10.39 16.41 -28.48
CA TRP A 117 9.19 15.94 -27.79
C TRP A 117 7.94 15.84 -28.66
N TRP A 118 7.80 16.69 -29.67
CA TRP A 118 6.64 16.70 -30.59
C TRP A 118 6.56 15.43 -31.46
N ASN A 119 7.69 14.78 -31.76
CA ASN A 119 7.71 13.58 -32.59
C ASN A 119 7.21 12.32 -31.85
N LYS A 120 7.13 12.33 -30.49
CA LYS A 120 6.71 11.19 -29.68
C LYS A 120 5.53 11.49 -28.76
N ARG A 121 4.99 12.69 -28.78
CA ARG A 121 4.01 13.17 -27.80
C ARG A 121 2.69 12.36 -27.78
N TYR A 122 2.32 11.76 -28.89
CA TYR A 122 1.05 11.05 -29.04
C TYR A 122 1.20 9.58 -29.39
N TYR A 123 2.41 9.02 -29.27
CA TYR A 123 2.64 7.60 -29.53
C TYR A 123 2.49 6.78 -28.25
N ALA A 124 1.43 5.95 -28.19
CA ALA A 124 1.31 4.91 -27.19
C ALA A 124 2.11 3.68 -27.65
N VAL A 125 3.04 3.23 -26.82
CA VAL A 125 3.86 2.03 -27.10
C VAL A 125 3.29 0.78 -26.44
N GLU A 126 2.30 0.96 -25.56
CA GLU A 126 1.57 -0.13 -24.91
C GLU A 126 0.18 0.38 -24.47
N ASN A 127 -0.75 -0.53 -24.18
CA ASN A 127 -2.07 -0.16 -23.66
C ASN A 127 -1.91 0.44 -22.25
N GLY A 128 -2.38 1.65 -22.06
CA GLY A 128 -2.34 2.37 -20.80
C GLY A 128 -3.66 3.07 -20.49
N THR A 129 -3.74 3.69 -19.33
CA THR A 129 -4.95 4.41 -18.88
C THR A 129 -4.62 5.84 -18.49
N ASN A 130 -5.64 6.66 -18.32
CA ASN A 130 -5.50 7.96 -17.67
C ASN A 130 -5.59 7.77 -16.14
N SER A 131 -4.44 7.58 -15.48
CA SER A 131 -4.36 7.41 -14.03
C SER A 131 -3.43 8.47 -13.42
N ARG A 132 -3.79 9.73 -13.64
CA ARG A 132 -3.06 10.89 -13.12
C ARG A 132 -3.79 11.48 -11.93
N MET A 133 -3.06 11.82 -10.89
CA MET A 133 -3.59 12.60 -9.78
C MET A 133 -3.60 14.09 -10.18
N SER A 134 -4.67 14.81 -9.88
CA SER A 134 -4.74 16.25 -10.15
C SER A 134 -3.82 17.02 -9.18
N GLU A 135 -3.32 18.18 -9.63
CA GLU A 135 -2.48 19.06 -8.81
C GLU A 135 -3.21 19.55 -7.56
N ILE A 136 -4.52 19.74 -7.63
CA ILE A 136 -5.34 20.12 -6.46
C ILE A 136 -5.27 19.03 -5.38
N GLN A 137 -5.47 17.76 -5.76
CA GLN A 137 -5.40 16.64 -4.81
C GLN A 137 -3.98 16.46 -4.27
N ALA A 138 -2.95 16.63 -5.11
CA ALA A 138 -1.56 16.58 -4.70
C ALA A 138 -1.23 17.69 -3.69
N SER A 139 -1.72 18.91 -3.90
CA SER A 139 -1.52 20.03 -2.98
C SER A 139 -2.17 19.79 -1.63
N ILE A 140 -3.40 19.26 -1.60
CA ILE A 140 -4.09 18.87 -0.37
C ILE A 140 -3.28 17.81 0.40
N LEU A 141 -2.81 16.77 -0.31
CA LEU A 141 -2.01 15.71 0.30
C LEU A 141 -0.67 16.22 0.85
N ASN A 142 -0.02 17.18 0.18
CA ASN A 142 1.22 17.83 0.65
C ASN A 142 1.02 18.60 1.96
N ILE A 143 -0.18 19.10 2.22
CA ILE A 143 -0.52 19.72 3.50
C ILE A 143 -0.80 18.62 4.53
N LYS A 144 -1.68 17.66 4.21
CA LYS A 144 -2.15 16.63 5.14
C LYS A 144 -1.04 15.68 5.61
N ILE A 145 -0.05 15.39 4.77
CA ILE A 145 1.06 14.48 5.12
C ILE A 145 1.89 15.01 6.30
N LYS A 146 1.95 16.32 6.49
CA LYS A 146 2.65 16.95 7.64
C LYS A 146 2.03 16.56 8.98
N TYR A 147 0.75 16.24 8.99
CA TYR A 147 -0.03 15.85 10.18
C TYR A 147 -0.20 14.33 10.32
N LEU A 148 0.29 13.53 9.36
CA LEU A 148 0.05 12.09 9.32
C LEU A 148 0.48 11.40 10.64
N ASN A 149 1.68 11.67 11.13
CA ASN A 149 2.17 11.06 12.37
C ASN A 149 1.34 11.45 13.60
N GLN A 150 0.90 12.70 13.69
CA GLN A 150 0.03 13.17 14.76
C GLN A 150 -1.34 12.47 14.70
N ASN A 151 -1.90 12.33 13.51
CA ASN A 151 -3.17 11.62 13.32
C ASN A 151 -3.07 10.14 13.68
N ILE A 152 -1.97 9.47 13.30
CA ILE A 152 -1.70 8.09 13.69
C ILE A 152 -1.58 7.97 15.21
N LYS A 153 -0.84 8.85 15.87
CA LYS A 153 -0.72 8.88 17.33
C LYS A 153 -2.10 8.98 17.98
N ARG A 154 -2.93 9.91 17.52
CA ARG A 154 -4.29 10.10 18.06
C ARG A 154 -5.17 8.85 17.86
N ARG A 155 -5.13 8.21 16.69
CA ARG A 155 -5.86 6.95 16.44
C ARG A 155 -5.42 5.84 17.39
N ARG A 156 -4.12 5.72 17.64
CA ARG A 156 -3.58 4.73 18.59
C ARG A 156 -4.00 5.00 20.04
N GLU A 157 -4.06 6.27 20.45
CA GLU A 157 -4.60 6.66 21.76
C GLU A 157 -6.08 6.24 21.88
N ILE A 158 -6.91 6.51 20.87
CA ILE A 158 -8.32 6.11 20.84
C ILE A 158 -8.45 4.58 20.89
N ALA A 159 -7.67 3.84 20.09
CA ALA A 159 -7.68 2.38 20.10
C ALA A 159 -7.30 1.83 21.49
N LYS A 160 -6.33 2.46 22.17
CA LYS A 160 -5.99 2.11 23.55
C LYS A 160 -7.15 2.33 24.50
N MET A 161 -7.87 3.46 24.39
CA MET A 161 -9.05 3.74 25.23
C MET A 161 -10.14 2.67 25.04
N TYR A 162 -10.40 2.25 23.79
CA TYR A 162 -11.34 1.14 23.52
C TYR A 162 -10.83 -0.17 24.15
N ASN A 163 -9.57 -0.52 23.95
CA ASN A 163 -8.99 -1.75 24.48
C ASN A 163 -9.02 -1.80 26.01
N ASP A 164 -8.80 -0.65 26.67
CA ASP A 164 -8.81 -0.55 28.14
C ASP A 164 -10.25 -0.47 28.67
N GLY A 165 -11.18 0.15 27.95
CA GLY A 165 -12.55 0.39 28.40
C GLY A 165 -13.50 -0.79 28.20
N ILE A 166 -13.35 -1.54 27.10
CA ILE A 166 -14.23 -2.69 26.80
C ILE A 166 -13.86 -3.86 27.70
N LYS A 167 -14.74 -4.20 28.65
CA LYS A 167 -14.55 -5.30 29.62
C LYS A 167 -15.45 -6.49 29.34
N ASN A 168 -16.41 -6.38 28.39
CA ASN A 168 -17.33 -7.47 28.08
C ASN A 168 -16.57 -8.65 27.45
N PRO A 169 -16.60 -9.85 28.07
CA PRO A 169 -15.88 -11.03 27.59
C PRO A 169 -16.43 -11.57 26.24
N CYS A 170 -17.64 -11.23 25.87
CA CYS A 170 -18.24 -11.63 24.58
C CYS A 170 -17.70 -10.80 23.41
N ILE A 171 -16.92 -9.75 23.64
CA ILE A 171 -16.36 -8.91 22.59
C ILE A 171 -14.90 -9.28 22.35
N ILE A 172 -14.61 -9.78 21.14
CA ILE A 172 -13.25 -10.04 20.69
C ILE A 172 -12.69 -8.75 20.11
N LYS A 173 -11.70 -8.19 20.78
CA LYS A 173 -11.04 -6.96 20.35
C LYS A 173 -9.98 -7.24 19.28
N PRO A 174 -9.77 -6.33 18.30
CA PRO A 174 -8.67 -6.44 17.36
C PRO A 174 -7.31 -6.50 18.07
N ILE A 175 -6.40 -7.29 17.54
CA ILE A 175 -5.07 -7.51 18.11
C ILE A 175 -4.03 -6.77 17.28
N GLU A 176 -3.18 -5.96 17.95
CA GLU A 176 -1.95 -5.46 17.33
C GLU A 176 -0.84 -6.52 17.45
N ASN A 177 -0.37 -7.02 16.32
CA ASN A 177 0.70 -8.01 16.26
C ASN A 177 2.05 -7.42 16.69
N LYS A 178 2.90 -8.23 17.33
CA LYS A 178 4.27 -7.84 17.68
C LYS A 178 5.05 -7.37 16.43
N ASN A 179 5.91 -6.38 16.61
CA ASN A 179 6.74 -5.76 15.57
C ASN A 179 5.95 -4.94 14.53
N ASN A 180 4.66 -4.69 14.72
CA ASN A 180 3.87 -3.80 13.89
C ASN A 180 3.74 -2.41 14.53
N LEU A 181 3.67 -1.38 13.69
CA LEU A 181 3.05 -0.12 14.01
C LEU A 181 1.68 -0.12 13.32
N HIS A 182 0.63 -0.47 14.08
CA HIS A 182 -0.75 -0.42 13.60
C HIS A 182 -1.24 1.03 13.56
N VAL A 183 -1.83 1.45 12.46
CA VAL A 183 -2.29 2.84 12.27
C VAL A 183 -3.80 3.01 12.48
N TYR A 184 -4.52 1.92 12.76
CA TYR A 184 -5.96 1.91 13.06
C TYR A 184 -6.77 2.74 12.05
N HIS A 185 -6.76 2.28 10.81
CA HIS A 185 -7.57 2.89 9.75
C HIS A 185 -9.07 2.77 10.04
N LEU A 186 -9.46 1.62 10.57
CA LEU A 186 -10.77 1.31 11.14
C LEU A 186 -10.57 0.71 12.51
#